data_58c20312b25cd9edb1568d6029536f5b
#
_entry.id   58c20312b25cd9edb1568d6029536f5b
#
_cell.length_a   1.000
_cell.length_b   1.000
_cell.length_c   1.000
_cell.angle_alpha   90.00
_cell.angle_beta   90.00
_cell.angle_gamma   90.00
#
_symmetry.space_group_name_H-M   'P 1'
#
loop_
_entity.id
_entity.type
_entity.pdbx_description
1 polymer ?
#
loop_
_entity_poly.entity_id
_entity_poly.type
_entity_poly.pdbx_seq_one_letter_code
_entity_poly.pdbx_strand_id
1 'polypeptide(L)'
;MNHILQAILLGIIEGLTEFLPISSTAHLLIAEDMLGFHAPGEVFPVVIQLGAILAVVAVYWRKFWDVLVTLPSSQDSRHFVLTVLIAFLPSVVAGLLLHGFIKKVLFSPEVAPLVIATSLLLGGILILVLERVRPAVPRFSDGDRLPYAKAFQIGLCQVLAIFPGVSRSGATILGGEMLGVSRPAAALFTFYLAVPTMLGATVLDIYKNRDALVGAAWTDIGIGFVTAFLVALVVVKGFIGFLSRYGLAPFGWYRIAAGLALFAWIALA
;
A
#
# COMPACT_ATOMS: atom_id res chain seq x y z
N MET A 1 -10.39 24.21 10.14
CA MET A 1 -10.47 23.05 11.09
C MET A 1 -9.19 23.03 11.89
N ASN A 2 -9.17 22.51 13.13
CA ASN A 2 -7.94 22.44 13.92
C ASN A 2 -6.98 21.43 13.27
N HIS A 3 -5.68 21.77 13.17
CA HIS A 3 -4.64 20.90 12.58
C HIS A 3 -4.59 19.51 13.22
N ILE A 4 -4.80 19.42 14.55
CA ILE A 4 -4.88 18.14 15.26
C ILE A 4 -6.01 17.25 14.71
N LEU A 5 -7.19 17.83 14.48
CA LEU A 5 -8.32 17.06 13.93
C LEU A 5 -8.06 16.61 12.49
N GLN A 6 -7.41 17.46 11.69
CA GLN A 6 -6.99 17.10 10.34
C GLN A 6 -5.98 15.94 10.36
N ALA A 7 -4.97 16.00 11.24
CA ALA A 7 -3.98 14.92 11.41
C ALA A 7 -4.62 13.60 11.85
N ILE A 8 -5.61 13.64 12.76
CA ILE A 8 -6.38 12.45 13.16
C ILE A 8 -7.14 11.88 11.97
N LEU A 9 -7.87 12.71 11.21
CA LEU A 9 -8.66 12.26 10.06
C LEU A 9 -7.78 11.63 8.98
N LEU A 10 -6.65 12.27 8.65
CA LEU A 10 -5.69 11.74 7.68
C LEU A 10 -5.04 10.44 8.18
N GLY A 11 -4.72 10.35 9.47
CA GLY A 11 -4.23 9.12 10.09
C GLY A 11 -5.26 7.98 10.04
N ILE A 12 -6.55 8.27 10.25
CA ILE A 12 -7.65 7.29 10.08
C ILE A 12 -7.72 6.84 8.62
N ILE A 13 -7.70 7.76 7.67
CA ILE A 13 -7.74 7.46 6.23
C ILE A 13 -6.57 6.56 5.86
N GLU A 14 -5.35 6.91 6.26
CA GLU A 14 -4.16 6.11 5.98
C GLU A 14 -4.28 4.70 6.56
N GLY A 15 -4.57 4.60 7.85
CA GLY A 15 -4.69 3.31 8.55
C GLY A 15 -5.78 2.40 7.97
N LEU A 16 -6.90 2.98 7.49
CA LEU A 16 -7.98 2.23 6.84
C LEU A 16 -7.59 1.79 5.43
N THR A 17 -6.96 2.65 4.64
CA THR A 17 -6.86 2.47 3.19
C THR A 17 -5.57 1.84 2.72
N GLU A 18 -4.50 1.85 3.55
CA GLU A 18 -3.18 1.38 3.14
C GLU A 18 -3.16 -0.11 2.78
N PHE A 19 -3.82 -0.95 3.57
CA PHE A 19 -3.85 -2.39 3.34
C PHE A 19 -5.04 -2.86 2.50
N LEU A 20 -6.07 -2.03 2.39
CA LEU A 20 -7.22 -2.30 1.54
C LEU A 20 -6.85 -2.04 0.06
N PRO A 21 -7.40 -2.80 -0.89
CA PRO A 21 -7.07 -2.64 -2.31
C PRO A 21 -7.78 -1.44 -2.97
N ILE A 22 -7.73 -0.25 -2.30
CA ILE A 22 -8.44 0.97 -2.70
C ILE A 22 -7.56 2.20 -2.89
N SER A 23 -6.25 2.08 -2.63
CA SER A 23 -5.24 3.15 -2.76
C SER A 23 -5.30 4.24 -1.68
N SER A 24 -4.47 4.11 -0.64
CA SER A 24 -4.28 5.13 0.40
C SER A 24 -3.83 6.48 -0.19
N THR A 25 -2.87 6.46 -1.12
CA THR A 25 -2.39 7.67 -1.80
C THR A 25 -3.50 8.48 -2.45
N ALA A 26 -4.47 7.81 -3.13
CA ALA A 26 -5.60 8.48 -3.73
C ALA A 26 -6.48 9.18 -2.68
N HIS A 27 -6.75 8.49 -1.58
CA HIS A 27 -7.60 9.01 -0.50
C HIS A 27 -6.92 10.13 0.27
N LEU A 28 -5.62 10.01 0.54
CA LEU A 28 -4.87 11.06 1.22
C LEU A 28 -4.80 12.33 0.39
N LEU A 29 -4.43 12.24 -0.90
CA LEU A 29 -4.34 13.42 -1.78
C LEU A 29 -5.68 14.17 -1.86
N ILE A 30 -6.79 13.44 -2.02
CA ILE A 30 -8.12 14.03 -2.06
C ILE A 30 -8.48 14.65 -0.70
N ALA A 31 -8.20 13.94 0.40
CA ALA A 31 -8.53 14.41 1.74
C ALA A 31 -7.68 15.62 2.15
N GLU A 32 -6.40 15.66 1.82
CA GLU A 32 -5.52 16.80 2.07
C GLU A 32 -6.03 18.04 1.34
N ASP A 33 -6.39 17.92 0.07
CA ASP A 33 -6.96 19.02 -0.73
C ASP A 33 -8.29 19.51 -0.13
N MET A 34 -9.23 18.61 0.15
CA MET A 34 -10.53 18.94 0.76
C MET A 34 -10.42 19.58 2.14
N LEU A 35 -9.43 19.18 2.92
CA LEU A 35 -9.20 19.70 4.27
C LEU A 35 -8.37 21.00 4.27
N GLY A 36 -7.77 21.36 3.14
CA GLY A 36 -6.79 22.44 3.07
C GLY A 36 -5.57 22.18 3.96
N PHE A 37 -5.19 20.89 4.13
CA PHE A 37 -4.06 20.49 4.94
C PHE A 37 -2.80 20.43 4.10
N HIS A 38 -1.88 21.32 4.36
CA HIS A 38 -0.61 21.40 3.65
C HIS A 38 0.53 21.25 4.66
N ALA A 39 1.06 20.04 4.76
CA ALA A 39 2.27 19.80 5.56
C ALA A 39 3.51 20.21 4.76
N PRO A 40 4.47 20.92 5.37
CA PRO A 40 5.72 21.25 4.70
C PRO A 40 6.44 19.99 4.21
N GLY A 41 6.82 19.97 2.93
CA GLY A 41 7.75 18.99 2.37
C GLY A 41 7.25 17.57 2.21
N GLU A 42 5.93 17.32 2.11
CA GLU A 42 5.34 15.98 1.92
C GLU A 42 5.77 14.94 2.98
N VAL A 43 6.31 15.40 4.12
CA VAL A 43 6.82 14.52 5.19
C VAL A 43 5.68 13.83 5.93
N PHE A 44 4.56 14.53 6.11
CA PHE A 44 3.43 14.02 6.87
C PHE A 44 2.87 12.70 6.31
N PRO A 45 2.48 12.60 5.00
CA PRO A 45 1.98 11.33 4.44
C PRO A 45 2.97 10.18 4.58
N VAL A 46 4.26 10.45 4.36
CA VAL A 46 5.31 9.45 4.42
C VAL A 46 5.49 8.89 5.84
N VAL A 47 5.39 9.76 6.87
CA VAL A 47 5.55 9.32 8.26
C VAL A 47 4.31 8.61 8.79
N ILE A 48 3.10 9.07 8.47
CA ILE A 48 1.88 8.36 8.90
C ILE A 48 1.77 6.98 8.25
N GLN A 49 2.28 6.82 7.04
CA GLN A 49 2.42 5.53 6.34
C GLN A 49 3.33 4.56 7.12
N LEU A 50 4.43 5.04 7.73
CA LEU A 50 5.24 4.23 8.66
C LEU A 50 4.43 3.74 9.85
N GLY A 51 3.51 4.54 10.38
CA GLY A 51 2.59 4.11 11.43
C GLY A 51 1.78 2.88 11.00
N ALA A 52 1.20 2.94 9.80
CA ALA A 52 0.46 1.82 9.24
C ALA A 52 1.34 0.56 9.06
N ILE A 53 2.59 0.72 8.59
CA ILE A 53 3.51 -0.41 8.41
C ILE A 53 3.88 -1.06 9.75
N LEU A 54 4.14 -0.26 10.76
CA LEU A 54 4.45 -0.78 12.10
C LEU A 54 3.31 -1.61 12.68
N ALA A 55 2.06 -1.36 12.27
CA ALA A 55 0.93 -2.22 12.64
C ALA A 55 1.11 -3.65 12.10
N VAL A 56 1.60 -3.83 10.88
CA VAL A 56 1.92 -5.17 10.34
C VAL A 56 3.02 -5.83 11.17
N VAL A 57 4.09 -5.08 11.46
CA VAL A 57 5.19 -5.60 12.29
C VAL A 57 4.67 -6.00 13.67
N ALA A 58 3.80 -5.19 14.28
CA ALA A 58 3.21 -5.47 15.58
C ALA A 58 2.27 -6.70 15.57
N VAL A 59 1.42 -6.85 14.52
CA VAL A 59 0.52 -8.01 14.41
C VAL A 59 1.29 -9.30 14.18
N TYR A 60 2.32 -9.26 13.35
CA TYR A 60 3.13 -10.41 12.97
C TYR A 60 4.50 -10.43 13.67
N TRP A 61 4.65 -9.76 14.83
CA TRP A 61 5.93 -9.58 15.50
C TRP A 61 6.65 -10.90 15.82
N ARG A 62 5.89 -11.95 16.22
CA ARG A 62 6.46 -13.28 16.49
C ARG A 62 7.11 -13.87 15.25
N LYS A 63 6.42 -13.77 14.09
CA LYS A 63 6.97 -14.25 12.81
C LYS A 63 8.27 -13.53 12.47
N PHE A 64 8.28 -12.20 12.54
CA PHE A 64 9.50 -11.42 12.23
C PHE A 64 10.62 -11.70 13.21
N TRP A 65 10.31 -11.85 14.50
CA TRP A 65 11.27 -12.20 15.53
C TRP A 65 11.85 -13.59 15.31
N ASP A 66 11.01 -14.61 15.09
CA ASP A 66 11.43 -15.98 14.82
C ASP A 66 12.33 -16.06 13.59
N VAL A 67 11.95 -15.37 12.51
CA VAL A 67 12.76 -15.27 11.29
C VAL A 67 14.12 -14.63 11.59
N LEU A 68 14.15 -13.53 12.33
CA LEU A 68 15.40 -12.81 12.67
C LEU A 68 16.35 -13.70 13.48
N VAL A 69 15.85 -14.36 14.52
CA VAL A 69 16.67 -15.19 15.41
C VAL A 69 17.14 -16.48 14.73
N THR A 70 16.28 -17.07 13.91
CA THR A 70 16.60 -18.35 13.25
C THR A 70 17.24 -18.20 11.87
N LEU A 71 17.41 -16.99 11.36
CA LEU A 71 17.98 -16.72 10.04
C LEU A 71 19.32 -17.42 9.77
N PRO A 72 20.29 -17.46 10.73
CA PRO A 72 21.56 -18.12 10.51
C PRO A 72 21.46 -19.66 10.39
N SER A 73 20.46 -20.27 11.04
CA SER A 73 20.34 -21.74 11.20
C SER A 73 19.22 -22.37 10.38
N SER A 74 18.12 -21.64 10.12
CA SER A 74 16.92 -22.15 9.47
C SER A 74 16.91 -21.89 7.96
N GLN A 75 16.72 -22.95 7.18
CA GLN A 75 16.52 -22.84 5.73
C GLN A 75 15.19 -22.16 5.40
N ASP A 76 14.14 -22.41 6.18
CA ASP A 76 12.81 -21.79 6.00
C ASP A 76 12.87 -20.27 6.22
N SER A 77 13.60 -19.80 7.23
CA SER A 77 13.79 -18.38 7.49
C SER A 77 14.55 -17.67 6.37
N ARG A 78 15.61 -18.32 5.86
CA ARG A 78 16.34 -17.82 4.69
C ARG A 78 15.47 -17.77 3.44
N HIS A 79 14.68 -18.84 3.20
CA HIS A 79 13.74 -18.89 2.09
C HIS A 79 12.72 -17.74 2.17
N PHE A 80 12.10 -17.52 3.33
CA PHE A 80 11.15 -16.46 3.55
C PHE A 80 11.77 -15.08 3.26
N VAL A 81 12.93 -14.76 3.84
CA VAL A 81 13.60 -13.48 3.62
C VAL A 81 13.96 -13.28 2.15
N LEU A 82 14.54 -14.29 1.49
CA LEU A 82 14.88 -14.22 0.07
C LEU A 82 13.63 -14.05 -0.80
N THR A 83 12.53 -14.74 -0.48
CA THR A 83 11.26 -14.60 -1.19
C THR A 83 10.72 -13.17 -1.14
N VAL A 84 10.74 -12.56 0.05
CA VAL A 84 10.31 -11.16 0.23
C VAL A 84 11.25 -10.19 -0.48
N LEU A 85 12.57 -10.37 -0.40
CA LEU A 85 13.55 -9.53 -1.07
C LEU A 85 13.46 -9.64 -2.60
N ILE A 86 13.27 -10.84 -3.15
CA ILE A 86 13.08 -11.06 -4.59
C ILE A 86 11.81 -10.35 -5.08
N ALA A 87 10.72 -10.40 -4.30
CA ALA A 87 9.50 -9.67 -4.65
C ALA A 87 9.65 -8.15 -4.51
N PHE A 88 10.50 -7.68 -3.61
CA PHE A 88 10.79 -6.26 -3.43
C PHE A 88 11.62 -5.66 -4.57
N LEU A 89 12.54 -6.44 -5.14
CA LEU A 89 13.54 -5.97 -6.11
C LEU A 89 12.95 -5.25 -7.34
N PRO A 90 11.89 -5.73 -8.02
CA PRO A 90 11.31 -5.02 -9.16
C PRO A 90 10.87 -3.60 -8.83
N SER A 91 10.25 -3.40 -7.66
CA SER A 91 9.79 -2.09 -7.22
C SER A 91 10.94 -1.15 -6.87
N VAL A 92 12.05 -1.66 -6.32
CA VAL A 92 13.26 -0.86 -6.08
C VAL A 92 13.83 -0.36 -7.40
N VAL A 93 14.01 -1.27 -8.36
CA VAL A 93 14.56 -0.91 -9.68
C VAL A 93 13.67 0.11 -10.37
N ALA A 94 12.37 -0.14 -10.43
CA ALA A 94 11.43 0.76 -11.07
C ALA A 94 11.35 2.12 -10.34
N GLY A 95 11.29 2.12 -9.01
CA GLY A 95 11.24 3.33 -8.20
C GLY A 95 12.49 4.21 -8.37
N LEU A 96 13.68 3.61 -8.41
CA LEU A 96 14.92 4.36 -8.61
C LEU A 96 15.03 4.92 -10.04
N LEU A 97 14.70 4.11 -11.06
CA LEU A 97 14.79 4.54 -12.46
C LEU A 97 13.73 5.58 -12.83
N LEU A 98 12.53 5.45 -12.31
CA LEU A 98 11.38 6.28 -12.68
C LEU A 98 11.07 7.39 -11.68
N HIS A 99 11.86 7.56 -10.62
CA HIS A 99 11.59 8.52 -9.55
C HIS A 99 11.30 9.94 -10.05
N GLY A 100 12.12 10.45 -10.98
CA GLY A 100 11.92 11.79 -11.54
C GLY A 100 10.63 11.92 -12.36
N PHE A 101 10.29 10.90 -13.14
CA PHE A 101 9.04 10.85 -13.90
C PHE A 101 7.83 10.77 -12.95
N ILE A 102 7.92 9.91 -11.93
CA ILE A 102 6.85 9.76 -10.93
C ILE A 102 6.53 11.10 -10.27
N LYS A 103 7.53 11.74 -9.64
CA LYS A 103 7.32 13.01 -8.93
C LYS A 103 6.90 14.17 -9.84
N LYS A 104 7.55 14.33 -11.00
CA LYS A 104 7.35 15.50 -11.86
C LYS A 104 6.13 15.39 -12.77
N VAL A 105 5.70 14.18 -13.12
CA VAL A 105 4.59 13.95 -14.06
C VAL A 105 3.38 13.36 -13.37
N LEU A 106 3.53 12.19 -12.74
CA LEU A 106 2.37 11.46 -12.20
C LEU A 106 1.77 12.11 -10.96
N PHE A 107 2.59 12.80 -10.16
CA PHE A 107 2.17 13.53 -8.95
C PHE A 107 2.09 15.05 -9.15
N SER A 108 2.16 15.55 -10.40
CA SER A 108 1.93 16.98 -10.62
C SER A 108 0.46 17.35 -10.33
N PRO A 109 0.19 18.54 -9.76
CA PRO A 109 -1.18 18.96 -9.43
C PRO A 109 -2.16 18.87 -10.59
N GLU A 110 -1.68 19.10 -11.82
CA GLU A 110 -2.49 19.10 -13.03
C GLU A 110 -2.86 17.69 -13.51
N VAL A 111 -1.98 16.72 -13.28
CA VAL A 111 -2.08 15.35 -13.84
C VAL A 111 -2.56 14.34 -12.80
N ALA A 112 -2.15 14.49 -11.54
CA ALA A 112 -2.42 13.53 -10.48
C ALA A 112 -3.92 13.22 -10.30
N PRO A 113 -4.84 14.18 -10.27
CA PRO A 113 -6.27 13.89 -10.11
C PRO A 113 -6.82 13.00 -11.23
N LEU A 114 -6.43 13.27 -12.48
CA LEU A 114 -6.87 12.48 -13.64
C LEU A 114 -6.27 11.06 -13.62
N VAL A 115 -4.99 10.94 -13.28
CA VAL A 115 -4.32 9.63 -13.13
C VAL A 115 -4.97 8.81 -12.02
N ILE A 116 -5.29 9.44 -10.89
CA ILE A 116 -5.95 8.78 -9.75
C ILE A 116 -7.35 8.31 -10.16
N ALA A 117 -8.18 9.19 -10.74
CA ALA A 117 -9.53 8.85 -11.17
C ALA A 117 -9.53 7.68 -12.16
N THR A 118 -8.64 7.74 -13.16
CA THR A 118 -8.45 6.68 -14.17
C THR A 118 -7.98 5.38 -13.52
N SER A 119 -7.00 5.43 -12.64
CA SER A 119 -6.45 4.26 -11.94
C SER A 119 -7.48 3.61 -11.00
N LEU A 120 -8.30 4.41 -10.31
CA LEU A 120 -9.39 3.90 -9.49
C LEU A 120 -10.43 3.19 -10.35
N LEU A 121 -10.90 3.83 -11.43
CA LEU A 121 -11.92 3.28 -12.31
C LEU A 121 -11.44 1.99 -13.00
N LEU A 122 -10.29 2.05 -13.69
CA LEU A 122 -9.74 0.89 -14.40
C LEU A 122 -9.35 -0.23 -13.45
N GLY A 123 -8.73 0.11 -12.31
CA GLY A 123 -8.37 -0.86 -11.29
C GLY A 123 -9.60 -1.52 -10.65
N GLY A 124 -10.70 -0.78 -10.46
CA GLY A 124 -11.97 -1.35 -9.98
C GLY A 124 -12.58 -2.31 -10.99
N ILE A 125 -12.62 -1.95 -12.28
CA ILE A 125 -13.09 -2.83 -13.38
C ILE A 125 -12.19 -4.08 -13.43
N LEU A 126 -10.87 -3.90 -13.38
CA LEU A 126 -9.92 -5.01 -13.43
C LEU A 126 -10.14 -6.00 -12.27
N ILE A 127 -10.36 -5.50 -11.05
CA ILE A 127 -10.69 -6.35 -9.89
C ILE A 127 -11.93 -7.20 -10.20
N LEU A 128 -13.02 -6.60 -10.70
CA LEU A 128 -14.26 -7.33 -10.97
C LEU A 128 -14.10 -8.36 -12.08
N VAL A 129 -13.32 -8.06 -13.12
CA VAL A 129 -13.03 -8.99 -14.21
C VAL A 129 -12.17 -10.16 -13.71
N LEU A 130 -11.06 -9.87 -13.04
CA LEU A 130 -10.12 -10.91 -12.59
C LEU A 130 -10.71 -11.77 -11.46
N GLU A 131 -11.59 -11.23 -10.64
CA GLU A 131 -12.35 -12.01 -9.66
C GLU A 131 -13.18 -13.14 -10.30
N ARG A 132 -13.66 -12.94 -11.53
CA ARG A 132 -14.43 -13.94 -12.28
C ARG A 132 -13.57 -15.00 -12.96
N VAL A 133 -12.36 -14.63 -13.40
CA VAL A 133 -11.49 -15.51 -14.22
C VAL A 133 -10.34 -16.11 -13.43
N ARG A 134 -10.21 -15.79 -12.13
CA ARG A 134 -9.15 -16.32 -11.26
C ARG A 134 -9.19 -17.86 -11.19
N PRO A 135 -8.06 -18.53 -10.96
CA PRO A 135 -8.00 -19.97 -10.78
C PRO A 135 -8.96 -20.44 -9.66
N ALA A 136 -9.84 -21.38 -9.97
CA ALA A 136 -10.81 -21.92 -9.01
C ALA A 136 -10.09 -22.69 -7.86
N VAL A 137 -9.00 -23.38 -8.18
CA VAL A 137 -8.20 -24.14 -7.21
C VAL A 137 -6.80 -23.50 -7.11
N PRO A 138 -6.45 -22.95 -5.95
CA PRO A 138 -5.13 -22.38 -5.75
C PRO A 138 -4.05 -23.50 -5.69
N ARG A 139 -2.89 -23.20 -6.25
CA ARG A 139 -1.71 -24.11 -6.24
C ARG A 139 -0.81 -23.86 -5.03
N PHE A 140 -0.84 -22.65 -4.48
CA PHE A 140 0.03 -22.22 -3.39
C PHE A 140 -0.85 -21.63 -2.29
N SER A 141 -0.93 -22.28 -1.14
CA SER A 141 -1.76 -21.87 0.00
C SER A 141 -0.95 -21.34 1.19
N ASP A 142 0.37 -21.41 1.12
CA ASP A 142 1.29 -20.94 2.16
C ASP A 142 2.01 -19.67 1.68
N GLY A 143 1.65 -18.51 2.25
CA GLY A 143 2.27 -17.24 1.95
C GLY A 143 3.72 -17.11 2.44
N ASP A 144 4.14 -17.96 3.37
CA ASP A 144 5.50 -17.98 3.93
C ASP A 144 6.49 -18.74 3.02
N ARG A 145 5.98 -19.63 2.16
CA ARG A 145 6.79 -20.57 1.35
C ARG A 145 6.49 -20.46 -0.14
N LEU A 146 6.27 -19.26 -0.64
CA LEU A 146 6.07 -19.05 -2.08
C LEU A 146 7.36 -19.36 -2.86
N PRO A 147 7.25 -19.99 -4.04
CA PRO A 147 8.39 -20.15 -4.94
C PRO A 147 8.98 -18.79 -5.35
N TYR A 148 10.29 -18.67 -5.45
CA TYR A 148 10.98 -17.43 -5.82
C TYR A 148 10.47 -16.82 -7.13
N ALA A 149 10.19 -17.67 -8.14
CA ALA A 149 9.62 -17.20 -9.41
C ALA A 149 8.24 -16.54 -9.22
N LYS A 150 7.41 -17.07 -8.31
CA LYS A 150 6.10 -16.48 -8.00
C LYS A 150 6.24 -15.19 -7.22
N ALA A 151 7.15 -15.14 -6.27
CA ALA A 151 7.47 -13.93 -5.54
C ALA A 151 7.95 -12.80 -6.48
N PHE A 152 8.86 -13.10 -7.41
CA PHE A 152 9.30 -12.16 -8.43
C PHE A 152 8.15 -11.65 -9.31
N GLN A 153 7.28 -12.56 -9.78
CA GLN A 153 6.11 -12.19 -10.58
C GLN A 153 5.12 -11.30 -9.81
N ILE A 154 4.89 -11.57 -8.51
CA ILE A 154 4.10 -10.69 -7.64
C ILE A 154 4.79 -9.32 -7.51
N GLY A 155 6.12 -9.30 -7.37
CA GLY A 155 6.91 -8.07 -7.36
C GLY A 155 6.79 -7.26 -8.65
N LEU A 156 6.71 -7.90 -9.82
CA LEU A 156 6.41 -7.23 -11.08
C LEU A 156 5.01 -6.62 -11.09
N CYS A 157 4.00 -7.33 -10.53
CA CYS A 157 2.66 -6.74 -10.36
C CYS A 157 2.69 -5.52 -9.43
N GLN A 158 3.53 -5.54 -8.39
CA GLN A 158 3.69 -4.41 -7.48
C GLN A 158 4.22 -3.14 -8.17
N VAL A 159 5.01 -3.27 -9.24
CA VAL A 159 5.52 -2.12 -10.02
C VAL A 159 4.38 -1.24 -10.54
N LEU A 160 3.22 -1.81 -10.83
CA LEU A 160 2.04 -1.03 -11.26
C LEU A 160 1.59 -0.02 -10.20
N ALA A 161 1.91 -0.25 -8.93
CA ALA A 161 1.57 0.68 -7.84
C ALA A 161 2.39 1.99 -7.85
N ILE A 162 3.34 2.15 -8.77
CA ILE A 162 4.00 3.43 -9.07
C ILE A 162 2.97 4.47 -9.56
N PHE A 163 1.92 4.03 -10.27
CA PHE A 163 0.85 4.92 -10.69
C PHE A 163 -0.06 5.25 -9.50
N PRO A 164 -0.23 6.55 -9.16
CA PRO A 164 -1.14 6.96 -8.09
C PRO A 164 -2.57 6.44 -8.37
N GLY A 165 -3.21 5.92 -7.34
CA GLY A 165 -4.54 5.32 -7.47
C GLY A 165 -4.57 3.82 -7.76
N VAL A 166 -3.46 3.17 -8.18
CA VAL A 166 -3.45 1.73 -8.50
C VAL A 166 -3.64 0.85 -7.26
N SER A 167 -3.14 1.21 -6.11
CA SER A 167 -3.07 0.41 -4.88
C SER A 167 -2.03 -0.72 -4.94
N ARG A 168 -1.00 -0.60 -4.09
CA ARG A 168 0.04 -1.62 -3.93
C ARG A 168 -0.58 -2.96 -3.47
N SER A 169 -1.41 -2.94 -2.42
CA SER A 169 -2.09 -4.12 -1.90
C SER A 169 -3.01 -4.76 -2.96
N GLY A 170 -3.74 -3.94 -3.72
CA GLY A 170 -4.57 -4.42 -4.83
C GLY A 170 -3.76 -5.15 -5.90
N ALA A 171 -2.67 -4.55 -6.37
CA ALA A 171 -1.81 -5.12 -7.41
C ALA A 171 -1.17 -6.45 -6.97
N THR A 172 -0.66 -6.52 -5.73
CA THR A 172 0.03 -7.72 -5.24
C THR A 172 -0.92 -8.86 -4.88
N ILE A 173 -2.08 -8.57 -4.28
CA ILE A 173 -3.09 -9.60 -3.96
C ILE A 173 -3.67 -10.18 -5.25
N LEU A 174 -4.12 -9.30 -6.15
CA LEU A 174 -4.73 -9.73 -7.42
C LEU A 174 -3.73 -10.49 -8.30
N GLY A 175 -2.48 -9.97 -8.39
CA GLY A 175 -1.39 -10.64 -9.08
C GLY A 175 -1.09 -12.01 -8.49
N GLY A 176 -1.06 -12.13 -7.16
CA GLY A 176 -0.87 -13.42 -6.47
C GLY A 176 -1.97 -14.42 -6.78
N GLU A 177 -3.26 -14.01 -6.72
CA GLU A 177 -4.38 -14.88 -7.07
C GLU A 177 -4.31 -15.38 -8.52
N MET A 178 -3.99 -14.50 -9.47
CA MET A 178 -3.83 -14.86 -10.89
C MET A 178 -2.66 -15.81 -11.14
N LEU A 179 -1.65 -15.77 -10.27
CA LEU A 179 -0.50 -16.69 -10.29
C LEU A 179 -0.76 -18.02 -9.56
N GLY A 180 -1.98 -18.22 -9.07
CA GLY A 180 -2.42 -19.44 -8.40
C GLY A 180 -2.12 -19.47 -6.90
N VAL A 181 -1.82 -18.33 -6.27
CA VAL A 181 -1.71 -18.21 -4.82
C VAL A 181 -3.12 -18.06 -4.22
N SER A 182 -3.39 -18.75 -3.12
CA SER A 182 -4.68 -18.59 -2.43
C SER A 182 -4.84 -17.15 -1.91
N ARG A 183 -6.07 -16.67 -1.85
CA ARG A 183 -6.38 -15.31 -1.43
C ARG A 183 -5.81 -14.94 -0.05
N PRO A 184 -5.95 -15.78 0.99
CA PRO A 184 -5.33 -15.50 2.29
C PRO A 184 -3.81 -15.45 2.22
N ALA A 185 -3.17 -16.35 1.46
CA ALA A 185 -1.73 -16.40 1.30
C ALA A 185 -1.21 -15.18 0.52
N ALA A 186 -1.91 -14.74 -0.53
CA ALA A 186 -1.56 -13.54 -1.29
C ALA A 186 -1.67 -12.27 -0.43
N ALA A 187 -2.74 -12.15 0.38
CA ALA A 187 -2.90 -11.04 1.31
C ALA A 187 -1.81 -11.03 2.39
N LEU A 188 -1.51 -12.19 2.98
CA LEU A 188 -0.47 -12.34 3.99
C LEU A 188 0.91 -11.98 3.41
N PHE A 189 1.25 -12.51 2.24
CA PHE A 189 2.49 -12.18 1.55
C PHE A 189 2.60 -10.69 1.20
N THR A 190 1.48 -10.08 0.80
CA THR A 190 1.39 -8.64 0.54
C THR A 190 1.72 -7.81 1.79
N PHE A 191 1.31 -8.25 2.98
CA PHE A 191 1.67 -7.59 4.24
C PHE A 191 3.17 -7.70 4.53
N TYR A 192 3.76 -8.87 4.34
CA TYR A 192 5.20 -9.05 4.52
C TYR A 192 6.01 -8.21 3.53
N LEU A 193 5.60 -8.19 2.28
CA LEU A 193 6.24 -7.39 1.22
C LEU A 193 6.10 -5.88 1.45
N ALA A 194 5.02 -5.45 2.13
CA ALA A 194 4.81 -4.05 2.50
C ALA A 194 5.96 -3.51 3.34
N VAL A 195 6.45 -4.31 4.30
CA VAL A 195 7.47 -3.85 5.25
C VAL A 195 8.73 -3.33 4.56
N PRO A 196 9.47 -4.12 3.76
CA PRO A 196 10.67 -3.59 3.09
C PRO A 196 10.33 -2.55 2.02
N THR A 197 9.22 -2.70 1.30
CA THR A 197 8.85 -1.78 0.22
C THR A 197 8.62 -0.37 0.74
N MET A 198 7.83 -0.23 1.79
CA MET A 198 7.45 1.07 2.33
C MET A 198 8.55 1.65 3.22
N LEU A 199 9.26 0.83 3.98
CA LEU A 199 10.46 1.31 4.67
C LEU A 199 11.49 1.87 3.68
N GLY A 200 11.73 1.18 2.57
CA GLY A 200 12.64 1.65 1.54
C GLY A 200 12.20 2.97 0.90
N ALA A 201 10.91 3.09 0.57
CA ALA A 201 10.33 4.32 0.03
C ALA A 201 10.45 5.47 1.03
N THR A 202 10.06 5.23 2.30
CA THR A 202 10.12 6.24 3.37
C THR A 202 11.55 6.71 3.62
N VAL A 203 12.52 5.80 3.71
CA VAL A 203 13.94 6.17 3.90
C VAL A 203 14.43 7.03 2.75
N LEU A 204 14.07 6.69 1.51
CA LEU A 204 14.43 7.46 0.34
C LEU A 204 13.81 8.86 0.35
N ASP A 205 12.52 8.96 0.68
CA ASP A 205 11.79 10.23 0.72
C ASP A 205 12.28 11.13 1.86
N ILE A 206 12.49 10.60 3.07
CA ILE A 206 13.08 11.34 4.19
C ILE A 206 14.49 11.83 3.83
N TYR A 207 15.33 10.98 3.23
CA TYR A 207 16.68 11.36 2.82
C TYR A 207 16.68 12.52 1.82
N LYS A 208 15.77 12.48 0.84
CA LYS A 208 15.66 13.51 -0.22
C LYS A 208 15.00 14.80 0.27
N ASN A 209 14.11 14.73 1.23
CA ASN A 209 13.38 15.88 1.78
C ASN A 209 13.83 16.26 3.20
N ARG A 210 15.06 15.89 3.59
CA ARG A 210 15.59 16.13 4.95
C ARG A 210 15.55 17.59 5.39
N ASP A 211 15.68 18.53 4.46
CA ASP A 211 15.64 19.96 4.76
C ASP A 211 14.24 20.43 5.17
N ALA A 212 13.19 19.75 4.69
CA ALA A 212 11.79 20.00 5.09
C ALA A 212 11.47 19.51 6.51
N LEU A 213 12.32 18.65 7.10
CA LEU A 213 12.17 18.22 8.48
C LEU A 213 12.46 19.36 9.47
N VAL A 214 13.19 20.40 9.04
CA VAL A 214 13.57 21.56 9.86
C VAL A 214 12.40 22.53 9.95
N GLY A 215 11.33 22.33 10.39
CA GLY A 215 10.11 23.16 10.45
C GLY A 215 8.84 22.32 10.42
N ALA A 216 9.01 21.00 10.43
CA ALA A 216 7.89 20.07 10.44
C ALA A 216 7.08 20.21 11.73
N ALA A 217 5.75 20.16 11.58
CA ALA A 217 4.83 20.13 12.71
C ALA A 217 4.85 18.74 13.38
N TRP A 218 5.87 18.45 14.17
CA TRP A 218 6.09 17.14 14.80
C TRP A 218 4.93 16.65 15.65
N THR A 219 4.16 17.58 16.23
CA THR A 219 2.94 17.22 16.96
C THR A 219 1.89 16.62 16.06
N ASP A 220 1.61 17.24 14.92
CA ASP A 220 0.61 16.76 13.95
C ASP A 220 1.05 15.44 13.33
N ILE A 221 2.35 15.33 12.99
CA ILE A 221 2.97 14.10 12.48
C ILE A 221 2.84 12.97 13.50
N GLY A 222 3.16 13.22 14.77
CA GLY A 222 3.05 12.22 15.85
C GLY A 222 1.61 11.75 16.07
N ILE A 223 0.66 12.67 16.05
CA ILE A 223 -0.78 12.34 16.17
C ILE A 223 -1.25 11.51 14.99
N GLY A 224 -0.95 11.94 13.77
CA GLY A 224 -1.30 11.21 12.55
C GLY A 224 -0.68 9.80 12.52
N PHE A 225 0.59 9.67 12.88
CA PHE A 225 1.32 8.40 12.98
C PHE A 225 0.67 7.43 13.97
N VAL A 226 0.40 7.88 15.20
CA VAL A 226 -0.24 7.03 16.22
C VAL A 226 -1.64 6.62 15.77
N THR A 227 -2.40 7.54 15.20
CA THR A 227 -3.74 7.27 14.69
C THR A 227 -3.69 6.24 13.56
N ALA A 228 -2.82 6.42 12.57
CA ALA A 228 -2.64 5.47 11.47
C ALA A 228 -2.23 4.08 11.98
N PHE A 229 -1.31 4.01 12.94
CA PHE A 229 -0.90 2.76 13.59
C PHE A 229 -2.08 2.04 14.25
N LEU A 230 -2.85 2.74 15.10
CA LEU A 230 -3.97 2.13 15.83
C LEU A 230 -5.09 1.63 14.90
N VAL A 231 -5.44 2.43 13.90
CA VAL A 231 -6.45 2.05 12.91
C VAL A 231 -5.95 0.87 12.05
N ALA A 232 -4.72 0.92 11.58
CA ALA A 232 -4.11 -0.16 10.80
C ALA A 232 -4.02 -1.48 11.58
N LEU A 233 -3.79 -1.45 12.91
CA LEU A 233 -3.83 -2.66 13.76
C LEU A 233 -5.17 -3.40 13.64
N VAL A 234 -6.27 -2.66 13.64
CA VAL A 234 -7.63 -3.24 13.50
C VAL A 234 -7.81 -3.80 12.09
N VAL A 235 -7.43 -3.02 11.08
CA VAL A 235 -7.58 -3.41 9.66
C VAL A 235 -6.75 -4.66 9.35
N VAL A 236 -5.46 -4.69 9.70
CA VAL A 236 -4.57 -5.82 9.43
C VAL A 236 -5.08 -7.11 10.08
N LYS A 237 -5.59 -7.03 11.32
CA LYS A 237 -6.17 -8.19 12.02
C LYS A 237 -7.44 -8.72 11.35
N GLY A 238 -8.30 -7.84 10.83
CA GLY A 238 -9.60 -8.22 10.26
C GLY A 238 -9.59 -8.51 8.76
N PHE A 239 -8.63 -7.93 8.02
CA PHE A 239 -8.69 -7.89 6.56
C PHE A 239 -8.62 -9.26 5.89
N ILE A 240 -7.73 -10.17 6.32
CA ILE A 240 -7.61 -11.50 5.72
C ILE A 240 -8.93 -12.28 5.91
N GLY A 241 -9.55 -12.20 7.09
CA GLY A 241 -10.85 -12.82 7.35
C GLY A 241 -11.95 -12.25 6.48
N PHE A 242 -12.00 -10.92 6.36
CA PHE A 242 -12.95 -10.24 5.46
C PHE A 242 -12.74 -10.67 4.01
N LEU A 243 -11.51 -10.65 3.54
CA LEU A 243 -11.14 -10.99 2.17
C LEU A 243 -11.48 -12.45 1.84
N SER A 244 -11.26 -13.36 2.78
CA SER A 244 -11.61 -14.79 2.63
C SER A 244 -13.11 -15.00 2.48
N ARG A 245 -13.92 -14.16 3.13
CA ARG A 245 -15.41 -14.29 3.14
C ARG A 245 -16.06 -13.59 1.95
N TYR A 246 -15.62 -12.37 1.63
CA TYR A 246 -16.31 -11.49 0.67
C TYR A 246 -15.55 -11.27 -0.64
N GLY A 247 -14.29 -11.69 -0.73
CA GLY A 247 -13.46 -11.48 -1.91
C GLY A 247 -13.02 -10.04 -2.12
N LEU A 248 -12.55 -9.76 -3.34
CA LEU A 248 -12.10 -8.44 -3.76
C LEU A 248 -13.21 -7.59 -4.40
N ALA A 249 -14.32 -8.21 -4.79
CA ALA A 249 -15.40 -7.52 -5.52
C ALA A 249 -15.95 -6.27 -4.81
N PRO A 250 -16.16 -6.23 -3.47
CA PRO A 250 -16.61 -5.01 -2.79
C PRO A 250 -15.68 -3.82 -3.02
N PHE A 251 -14.37 -4.06 -3.03
CA PHE A 251 -13.37 -3.03 -3.31
C PHE A 251 -13.36 -2.61 -4.77
N GLY A 252 -13.64 -3.53 -5.70
CA GLY A 252 -13.82 -3.22 -7.12
C GLY A 252 -14.95 -2.21 -7.34
N TRP A 253 -16.11 -2.46 -6.75
CA TRP A 253 -17.25 -1.54 -6.82
C TRP A 253 -16.96 -0.20 -6.16
N TYR A 254 -16.36 -0.22 -4.96
CA TYR A 254 -15.95 1.02 -4.29
C TYR A 254 -15.03 1.87 -5.16
N ARG A 255 -14.00 1.28 -5.78
CA ARG A 255 -13.05 1.99 -6.66
C ARG A 255 -13.72 2.59 -7.88
N ILE A 256 -14.66 1.87 -8.51
CA ILE A 256 -15.44 2.40 -9.64
C ILE A 256 -16.23 3.63 -9.19
N ALA A 257 -16.97 3.53 -8.07
CA ALA A 257 -17.75 4.65 -7.55
C ALA A 257 -16.86 5.85 -7.21
N ALA A 258 -15.74 5.62 -6.51
CA ALA A 258 -14.78 6.68 -6.15
C ALA A 258 -14.13 7.32 -7.38
N GLY A 259 -13.75 6.51 -8.38
CA GLY A 259 -13.19 7.02 -9.64
C GLY A 259 -14.17 7.87 -10.43
N LEU A 260 -15.42 7.44 -10.55
CA LEU A 260 -16.48 8.22 -11.20
C LEU A 260 -16.79 9.51 -10.45
N ALA A 261 -16.85 9.47 -9.11
CA ALA A 261 -17.05 10.66 -8.28
C ALA A 261 -15.91 11.67 -8.47
N LEU A 262 -14.66 11.20 -8.55
CA LEU A 262 -13.51 12.07 -8.78
C LEU A 262 -13.52 12.66 -10.19
N PHE A 263 -13.90 11.89 -11.23
CA PHE A 263 -14.10 12.45 -12.58
C PHE A 263 -15.17 13.53 -12.61
N ALA A 264 -16.29 13.30 -11.91
CA ALA A 264 -17.36 14.31 -11.81
C ALA A 264 -16.85 15.57 -11.10
N TRP A 265 -16.08 15.44 -10.03
CA TRP A 265 -15.46 16.57 -9.35
C TRP A 265 -14.54 17.36 -10.29
N ILE A 266 -13.59 16.68 -10.96
CA ILE A 266 -12.66 17.34 -11.90
C ILE A 266 -13.41 18.08 -13.02
N ALA A 267 -14.54 17.55 -13.49
CA ALA A 267 -15.34 18.16 -14.55
C ALA A 267 -16.15 19.39 -14.08
N LEU A 268 -16.37 19.55 -12.77
CA LEU A 268 -17.15 20.64 -12.17
C LEU A 268 -16.26 21.73 -11.56
N ALA A 269 -14.97 21.46 -11.34
CA ALA A 269 -13.97 22.41 -10.84
C ALA A 269 -13.39 23.25 -11.98
#